data_23cdbd7ed94df6cff4400830845be278
#
_entry.id   23cdbd7ed94df6cff4400830845be278
#
_cell.length_a   1.000
_cell.length_b   1.000
_cell.length_c   1.000
_cell.angle_alpha   90.00
_cell.angle_beta   90.00
_cell.angle_gamma   90.00
#
_symmetry.space_group_name_H-M   'P 1'
#
loop_
_entity.id
_entity.type
_entity.pdbx_description
1 polymer ?
#
loop_
_entity_poly.entity_id
_entity_poly.type
_entity_poly.pdbx_seq_one_letter_code
_entity_poly.pdbx_strand_id
1 'polypeptide(L)'
;MPSGKSDRATPVSQSAPDARETNSRYGIVTESWSPLGRSVRDSTASSTVNDPLAHPTVVELAAKYRKTPAQAVLRWHMDHGLVTIPKSFRPERIAENIDIFDFALTAEDIAVIDAMDMGLRGGPDPDRFDLSRTNIRVDD
;
A
#
# COMPACT_ATOMS: atom_id res chain seq x y z
N MET A 1 4.70 -27.27 16.27
CA MET A 1 3.76 -26.15 16.14
C MET A 1 4.45 -25.05 15.38
N PRO A 2 4.17 -24.79 14.13
CA PRO A 2 4.70 -23.61 13.48
C PRO A 2 3.97 -22.40 14.03
N SER A 3 4.72 -21.54 14.70
CA SER A 3 4.25 -20.23 15.15
C SER A 3 3.79 -19.45 13.94
N GLY A 4 2.50 -19.09 13.89
CA GLY A 4 1.94 -18.23 12.87
C GLY A 4 2.75 -16.95 12.77
N LYS A 5 3.45 -16.78 11.64
CA LYS A 5 4.10 -15.53 11.32
C LYS A 5 2.99 -14.54 10.95
N SER A 6 2.89 -13.50 11.76
CA SER A 6 2.00 -12.38 11.52
C SER A 6 2.19 -11.82 10.11
N ASP A 7 1.09 -11.66 9.41
CA ASP A 7 1.06 -10.99 8.12
C ASP A 7 1.73 -9.63 8.19
N ARG A 8 2.77 -9.47 7.41
CA ARG A 8 3.63 -8.29 7.43
C ARG A 8 3.13 -7.32 6.40
N ALA A 9 2.86 -6.09 6.80
CA ALA A 9 2.59 -5.01 5.87
C ALA A 9 3.87 -4.20 5.65
N THR A 10 4.21 -3.95 4.41
CA THR A 10 5.17 -2.93 4.01
C THR A 10 4.65 -1.54 4.36
N PRO A 11 5.50 -0.51 4.43
CA PRO A 11 5.04 0.88 4.35
C PRO A 11 4.20 1.12 3.09
N VAL A 12 4.44 0.35 2.05
CA VAL A 12 3.59 0.20 0.88
C VAL A 12 2.76 -1.07 1.12
N SER A 13 1.48 -0.94 1.44
CA SER A 13 0.59 -2.02 1.89
C SER A 13 0.66 -3.24 0.97
N GLN A 14 1.48 -4.24 1.31
CA GLN A 14 1.48 -5.54 0.65
C GLN A 14 0.40 -6.41 1.29
N SER A 15 -0.47 -6.96 0.46
CA SER A 15 -1.20 -8.16 0.84
C SER A 15 -0.20 -9.29 1.09
N ALA A 16 -0.44 -10.11 2.12
CA ALA A 16 0.38 -11.25 2.47
C ALA A 16 0.79 -12.05 1.22
N PRO A 17 2.08 -12.40 1.06
CA PRO A 17 2.57 -13.14 -0.11
C PRO A 17 1.77 -14.41 -0.38
N ASP A 18 1.42 -15.15 0.67
CA ASP A 18 0.65 -16.39 0.60
C ASP A 18 -0.77 -16.16 0.03
N ALA A 19 -1.41 -15.04 0.42
CA ALA A 19 -2.72 -14.67 -0.11
C ALA A 19 -2.64 -14.31 -1.61
N ARG A 20 -1.60 -13.58 -2.03
CA ARG A 20 -1.36 -13.24 -3.43
C ARG A 20 -1.09 -14.47 -4.28
N GLU A 21 -0.26 -15.40 -3.79
CA GLU A 21 0.02 -16.66 -4.46
C GLU A 21 -1.26 -17.49 -4.60
N THR A 22 -2.04 -17.61 -3.53
CA THR A 22 -3.33 -18.32 -3.56
C THR A 22 -4.28 -17.69 -4.55
N ASN A 23 -4.46 -16.37 -4.51
CA ASN A 23 -5.33 -15.64 -5.43
C ASN A 23 -4.90 -15.88 -6.89
N SER A 24 -3.62 -15.77 -7.18
CA SER A 24 -3.07 -16.00 -8.52
C SER A 24 -3.37 -17.42 -9.03
N ARG A 25 -3.24 -18.44 -8.19
CA ARG A 25 -3.55 -19.84 -8.55
C ARG A 25 -5.02 -20.04 -8.95
N TYR A 26 -5.93 -19.26 -8.40
CA TYR A 26 -7.37 -19.34 -8.70
C TYR A 26 -7.85 -18.27 -9.67
N GLY A 27 -6.95 -17.50 -10.29
CA GLY A 27 -7.31 -16.41 -11.20
C GLY A 27 -8.02 -15.24 -10.52
N ILE A 28 -7.83 -15.08 -9.21
CA ILE A 28 -8.41 -13.99 -8.42
C ILE A 28 -7.46 -12.80 -8.44
N VAL A 29 -7.98 -11.64 -8.81
CA VAL A 29 -7.22 -10.39 -8.77
C VAL A 29 -7.13 -9.87 -7.34
N THR A 30 -5.94 -9.50 -6.91
CA THR A 30 -5.72 -8.93 -5.58
C THR A 30 -5.82 -7.41 -5.61
N GLU A 31 -6.67 -6.83 -4.77
CA GLU A 31 -6.77 -5.39 -4.56
C GLU A 31 -5.99 -4.99 -3.32
N SER A 32 -5.18 -3.92 -3.45
CA SER A 32 -4.43 -3.35 -2.33
C SER A 32 -5.29 -2.40 -1.52
N TRP A 33 -5.45 -2.71 -0.24
CA TRP A 33 -6.09 -1.80 0.71
C TRP A 33 -5.16 -0.63 1.07
N SER A 34 -5.69 0.62 1.02
CA SER A 34 -4.93 1.84 1.33
C SER A 34 -3.60 1.95 0.56
N PRO A 35 -3.61 1.93 -0.79
CA PRO A 35 -2.42 1.76 -1.61
C PRO A 35 -1.35 2.85 -1.44
N LEU A 36 -1.72 4.04 -0.97
CA LEU A 36 -0.80 5.15 -0.70
C LEU A 36 -0.39 5.24 0.78
N GLY A 37 -0.67 4.18 1.55
CA GLY A 37 -0.52 4.20 2.99
C GLY A 37 -1.65 4.98 3.67
N ARG A 38 -1.81 4.75 4.95
CA ARG A 38 -2.69 5.54 5.80
C ARG A 38 -1.81 6.48 6.58
N SER A 39 -1.86 7.78 6.28
CA SER A 39 -1.41 8.76 7.27
C SER A 39 -2.36 8.63 8.45
N VAL A 40 -1.96 7.85 9.43
CA VAL A 40 -2.65 7.79 10.70
C VAL A 40 -2.47 9.18 11.31
N ARG A 41 -3.45 10.04 11.10
CA ARG A 41 -3.64 11.24 11.90
C ARG A 41 -4.16 10.79 13.27
N ASP A 42 -3.36 9.97 13.93
CA ASP A 42 -3.55 9.80 15.37
C ASP A 42 -2.72 10.88 16.03
N SER A 43 -3.42 11.81 16.68
CA SER A 43 -2.86 13.00 17.34
C SER A 43 -1.94 12.66 18.53
N THR A 44 -1.65 11.39 18.77
CA THR A 44 -0.88 10.91 19.91
C THR A 44 0.40 10.15 19.56
N ALA A 45 0.61 9.79 18.29
CA ALA A 45 1.85 9.16 17.85
C ALA A 45 2.58 10.07 16.86
N SER A 46 3.85 10.31 17.12
CA SER A 46 4.81 10.97 16.20
C SER A 46 4.96 10.15 14.93
N SER A 47 3.95 10.17 14.05
CA SER A 47 3.74 9.23 12.94
C SER A 47 4.32 9.70 11.61
N THR A 48 5.43 10.43 11.60
CA THR A 48 6.20 10.67 10.37
C THR A 48 7.06 9.47 9.97
N VAL A 49 7.14 8.43 10.82
CA VAL A 49 8.07 7.31 10.64
C VAL A 49 7.58 6.29 9.61
N ASN A 50 6.29 6.30 9.25
CA ASN A 50 5.69 5.28 8.39
C ASN A 50 4.86 5.84 7.23
N ASP A 51 5.15 7.05 6.75
CA ASP A 51 4.54 7.57 5.53
C ASP A 51 5.37 7.09 4.32
N PRO A 52 4.88 6.14 3.50
CA PRO A 52 5.61 5.65 2.36
C PRO A 52 5.93 6.75 1.35
N LEU A 53 5.09 7.79 1.27
CA LEU A 53 5.29 8.89 0.34
C LEU A 53 6.40 9.85 0.77
N ALA A 54 6.76 9.86 2.05
CA ALA A 54 7.87 10.64 2.61
C ALA A 54 9.17 9.83 2.74
N HIS A 55 9.14 8.53 2.44
CA HIS A 55 10.33 7.69 2.55
C HIS A 55 11.40 8.10 1.53
N PRO A 56 12.67 8.31 1.94
CA PRO A 56 13.73 8.80 1.04
C PRO A 56 13.85 7.99 -0.25
N THR A 57 13.82 6.68 -0.16
CA THR A 57 13.88 5.77 -1.30
C THR A 57 12.77 6.04 -2.33
N VAL A 58 11.53 6.22 -1.87
CA VAL A 58 10.39 6.49 -2.75
C VAL A 58 10.52 7.87 -3.39
N VAL A 59 10.98 8.86 -2.62
CA VAL A 59 11.23 10.22 -3.13
C VAL A 59 12.32 10.21 -4.22
N GLU A 60 13.41 9.50 -3.99
CA GLU A 60 14.51 9.37 -4.98
C GLU A 60 14.05 8.65 -6.25
N LEU A 61 13.30 7.55 -6.12
CA LEU A 61 12.73 6.84 -7.27
C LEU A 61 11.74 7.71 -8.05
N ALA A 62 10.86 8.41 -7.36
CA ALA A 62 9.93 9.34 -8.00
C ALA A 62 10.68 10.40 -8.82
N ALA A 63 11.75 10.99 -8.26
CA ALA A 63 12.58 11.96 -8.95
C ALA A 63 13.27 11.36 -10.20
N LYS A 64 13.78 10.12 -10.12
CA LYS A 64 14.39 9.38 -11.23
C LYS A 64 13.43 9.30 -12.43
N TYR A 65 12.15 9.04 -12.19
CA TYR A 65 11.12 8.91 -13.21
C TYR A 65 10.41 10.24 -13.54
N ARG A 66 10.77 11.34 -12.89
CA ARG A 66 10.09 12.66 -12.98
C ARG A 66 8.60 12.56 -12.64
N LYS A 67 8.30 11.74 -11.65
CA LYS A 67 6.96 11.48 -11.12
C LYS A 67 6.88 11.88 -9.65
N THR A 68 5.69 11.88 -9.09
CA THR A 68 5.50 12.09 -7.66
C THR A 68 5.69 10.78 -6.87
N PRO A 69 5.97 10.85 -5.58
CA PRO A 69 6.00 9.65 -4.71
C PRO A 69 4.73 8.81 -4.78
N ALA A 70 3.56 9.45 -4.89
CA ALA A 70 2.28 8.74 -5.05
C ALA A 70 2.23 7.95 -6.35
N GLN A 71 2.66 8.54 -7.47
CA GLN A 71 2.72 7.86 -8.76
C GLN A 71 3.70 6.68 -8.75
N ALA A 72 4.89 6.85 -8.14
CA ALA A 72 5.87 5.77 -8.00
C ALA A 72 5.31 4.58 -7.21
N VAL A 73 4.63 4.84 -6.09
CA VAL A 73 3.99 3.81 -5.28
C VAL A 73 2.84 3.13 -6.02
N LEU A 74 1.97 3.89 -6.70
CA LEU A 74 0.88 3.30 -7.48
C LEU A 74 1.41 2.47 -8.65
N ARG A 75 2.46 2.93 -9.32
CA ARG A 75 3.12 2.16 -10.37
C ARG A 75 3.72 0.86 -9.86
N TRP A 76 4.37 0.87 -8.71
CA TRP A 76 4.87 -0.33 -8.04
C TRP A 76 3.76 -1.38 -7.81
N HIS A 77 2.57 -0.96 -7.36
CA HIS A 77 1.43 -1.87 -7.23
C HIS A 77 1.03 -2.48 -8.58
N MET A 78 0.98 -1.66 -9.65
CA MET A 78 0.65 -2.13 -10.99
C MET A 78 1.68 -3.13 -11.51
N ASP A 79 2.97 -2.87 -11.29
CA ASP A 79 4.06 -3.75 -11.73
C ASP A 79 4.05 -5.10 -10.95
N HIS A 80 3.44 -5.13 -9.77
CA HIS A 80 3.12 -6.37 -9.02
C HIS A 80 1.78 -7.02 -9.42
N GLY A 81 1.07 -6.50 -10.39
CA GLY A 81 -0.24 -7.02 -10.81
C GLY A 81 -1.36 -6.80 -9.79
N LEU A 82 -1.22 -5.78 -8.95
CA LEU A 82 -2.21 -5.43 -7.93
C LEU A 82 -3.15 -4.34 -8.45
N VAL A 83 -4.43 -4.43 -8.07
CA VAL A 83 -5.40 -3.36 -8.29
C VAL A 83 -5.32 -2.35 -7.15
N THR A 84 -5.44 -1.07 -7.49
CA THR A 84 -5.46 0.02 -6.52
C THR A 84 -6.63 0.96 -6.75
N ILE A 85 -7.25 1.43 -5.68
CA ILE A 85 -8.31 2.44 -5.70
C ILE A 85 -7.88 3.61 -4.81
N PRO A 86 -6.99 4.49 -5.31
CA PRO A 86 -6.50 5.62 -4.54
C PRO A 86 -7.59 6.70 -4.42
N LYS A 87 -7.95 7.06 -3.20
CA LYS A 87 -8.97 8.06 -2.92
C LYS A 87 -8.35 9.45 -2.78
N SER A 88 -8.91 10.43 -3.49
CA SER A 88 -8.62 11.84 -3.28
C SER A 88 -9.87 12.70 -3.42
N PHE A 89 -9.85 13.87 -2.75
CA PHE A 89 -10.84 14.93 -2.94
C PHE A 89 -10.32 16.09 -3.80
N ARG A 90 -9.03 16.03 -4.18
CA ARG A 90 -8.38 17.07 -4.97
C ARG A 90 -8.33 16.62 -6.42
N PRO A 91 -8.94 17.37 -7.37
CA PRO A 91 -8.95 17.02 -8.79
C PRO A 91 -7.54 16.78 -9.36
N GLU A 92 -6.57 17.60 -8.95
CA GLU A 92 -5.19 17.50 -9.41
C GLU A 92 -4.57 16.14 -9.01
N ARG A 93 -4.83 15.69 -7.78
CA ARG A 93 -4.35 14.38 -7.29
C ARG A 93 -5.09 13.21 -7.93
N ILE A 94 -6.36 13.39 -8.32
CA ILE A 94 -7.09 12.35 -9.04
C ILE A 94 -6.47 12.17 -10.43
N ALA A 95 -6.17 13.27 -11.14
CA ALA A 95 -5.48 13.23 -12.43
C ALA A 95 -4.06 12.64 -12.29
N GLU A 96 -3.32 13.04 -11.26
CA GLU A 96 -1.99 12.51 -10.95
C GLU A 96 -2.01 11.00 -10.69
N ASN A 97 -2.96 10.51 -9.90
CA ASN A 97 -3.07 9.10 -9.54
C ASN A 97 -3.35 8.17 -10.74
N ILE A 98 -3.98 8.68 -11.81
CA ILE A 98 -4.23 7.90 -13.04
C ILE A 98 -3.07 8.04 -14.05
N ASP A 99 -2.20 9.05 -13.91
CA ASP A 99 -1.09 9.32 -14.82
C ASP A 99 0.15 8.48 -14.44
N ILE A 100 0.00 7.15 -14.53
CA ILE A 100 1.02 6.16 -14.12
C ILE A 100 1.31 5.12 -15.21
N PHE A 101 0.78 5.30 -16.42
CA PHE A 101 0.89 4.31 -17.49
C PHE A 101 1.98 4.64 -18.52
N ASP A 102 2.59 5.80 -18.43
CA ASP A 102 3.64 6.30 -19.34
C ASP A 102 5.06 5.91 -18.93
N PHE A 103 5.23 5.20 -17.80
CA PHE A 103 6.51 4.69 -17.31
C PHE A 103 6.34 3.32 -16.66
N ALA A 104 7.44 2.60 -16.45
CA ALA A 104 7.50 1.36 -15.70
C ALA A 104 8.73 1.38 -14.78
N LEU A 105 8.64 0.78 -13.61
CA LEU A 105 9.78 0.60 -12.73
C LEU A 105 10.68 -0.52 -13.26
N THR A 106 11.99 -0.40 -13.09
CA THR A 106 12.91 -1.51 -13.37
C THR A 106 12.78 -2.58 -12.27
N ALA A 107 13.25 -3.79 -12.57
CA ALA A 107 13.23 -4.88 -11.57
C ALA A 107 14.04 -4.51 -10.31
N GLU A 108 15.14 -3.76 -10.48
CA GLU A 108 15.95 -3.25 -9.38
C GLU A 108 15.18 -2.23 -8.54
N ASP A 109 14.45 -1.32 -9.17
CA ASP A 109 13.65 -0.30 -8.48
C ASP A 109 12.48 -0.94 -7.70
N ILE A 110 11.85 -1.96 -8.29
CA ILE A 110 10.82 -2.76 -7.61
C ILE A 110 11.41 -3.43 -6.36
N ALA A 111 12.57 -4.10 -6.50
CA ALA A 111 13.24 -4.77 -5.40
C ALA A 111 13.64 -3.81 -4.26
N VAL A 112 14.01 -2.58 -4.58
CA VAL A 112 14.33 -1.55 -3.58
C VAL A 112 13.08 -1.15 -2.78
N ILE A 113 11.92 -1.02 -3.41
CA ILE A 113 10.66 -0.77 -2.70
C ILE A 113 10.25 -2.00 -1.88
N ASP A 114 10.40 -3.21 -2.43
CA ASP A 114 10.10 -4.46 -1.74
C ASP A 114 10.94 -4.62 -0.46
N ALA A 115 12.21 -4.20 -0.50
CA ALA A 115 13.11 -4.23 0.64
C ALA A 115 12.73 -3.28 1.79
N MET A 116 11.82 -2.34 1.54
CA MET A 116 11.29 -1.44 2.57
C MET A 116 10.30 -2.15 3.52
N ASP A 117 9.97 -3.41 3.27
CA ASP A 117 9.05 -4.17 4.12
C ASP A 117 9.59 -4.34 5.54
N MET A 118 9.01 -3.62 6.48
CA MET A 118 9.34 -3.72 7.91
C MET A 118 8.48 -4.75 8.65
N GLY A 119 7.60 -5.44 7.96
CA GLY A 119 6.66 -6.36 8.58
C GLY A 119 5.64 -5.69 9.52
N LEU A 120 5.41 -4.39 9.36
CA LEU A 120 4.47 -3.63 10.17
C LEU A 120 3.16 -3.43 9.40
N ARG A 121 2.05 -3.72 10.03
CA ARG A 121 0.73 -3.48 9.47
C ARG A 121 0.26 -2.06 9.81
N GLY A 122 -0.09 -1.28 8.80
CA GLY A 122 -0.62 0.07 8.97
C GLY A 122 -2.11 0.12 9.36
N GLY A 123 -2.80 -1.01 9.49
CA GLY A 123 -4.21 -1.11 9.78
C GLY A 123 -4.55 -2.22 10.78
N PRO A 124 -5.83 -2.32 11.19
CA PRO A 124 -6.28 -3.37 12.09
C PRO A 124 -6.07 -4.76 11.47
N ASP A 125 -5.78 -5.72 12.32
CA ASP A 125 -5.68 -7.12 11.94
C ASP A 125 -7.07 -7.65 11.54
N PRO A 126 -7.29 -8.12 10.30
CA PRO A 126 -8.59 -8.59 9.86
C PRO A 126 -9.09 -9.80 10.66
N ASP A 127 -8.19 -10.65 11.18
CA ASP A 127 -8.54 -11.80 12.01
C ASP A 127 -8.99 -11.40 13.42
N ARG A 128 -8.70 -10.16 13.81
CA ARG A 128 -9.05 -9.60 15.13
C ARG A 128 -10.02 -8.43 15.04
N PHE A 129 -10.39 -8.05 13.81
CA PHE A 129 -11.29 -6.93 13.60
C PHE A 129 -12.72 -7.36 13.93
N ASP A 130 -13.27 -6.79 15.00
CA ASP A 130 -14.64 -7.00 15.43
C ASP A 130 -15.46 -5.73 15.21
N LEU A 131 -16.54 -5.84 14.46
CA LEU A 131 -17.49 -4.75 14.21
C LEU A 131 -18.12 -4.22 15.50
N SER A 132 -18.17 -5.01 16.58
CA SER A 132 -18.68 -4.57 17.89
C SER A 132 -17.87 -3.41 18.50
N ARG A 133 -16.64 -3.22 18.03
CA ARG A 133 -15.73 -2.13 18.43
C ARG A 133 -15.84 -0.88 17.55
N THR A 134 -16.65 -0.93 16.52
CA THR A 134 -16.91 0.21 15.65
C THR A 134 -18.28 0.80 15.97
N ASN A 135 -18.35 2.12 16.10
CA ASN A 135 -19.64 2.82 16.23
C ASN A 135 -20.39 2.93 14.89
N ILE A 136 -20.09 2.04 13.94
CA ILE A 136 -20.78 1.98 12.66
C ILE A 136 -22.08 1.24 12.87
N ARG A 137 -23.20 1.98 12.88
CA ARG A 137 -24.53 1.41 12.76
C ARG A 137 -24.85 1.26 11.28
N VAL A 138 -25.27 0.08 10.88
CA VAL A 138 -25.93 -0.13 9.60
C VAL A 138 -27.42 0.09 9.94
N ASP A 139 -27.94 1.24 9.51
CA ASP A 139 -29.38 1.49 9.59
C ASP A 139 -30.04 0.63 8.49
N ASP A 140 -31.07 -0.13 8.90
CA ASP A 140 -31.88 -0.99 8.00
C ASP A 140 -32.72 -0.17 7.01
#